data_9bc813b3b08b6f7462d8a055197abaea
#
_entry.id   9bc813b3b08b6f7462d8a055197abaea
#
_cell.length_a   1.000
_cell.length_b   1.000
_cell.length_c   1.000
_cell.angle_alpha   90.00
_cell.angle_beta   90.00
_cell.angle_gamma   90.00
#
_symmetry.space_group_name_H-M   'P 1'
#
loop_
_entity.id
_entity.type
_entity.pdbx_description
1 polymer ?
#
loop_
_entity_poly.entity_id
_entity_poly.type
_entity_poly.pdbx_seq_one_letter_code
_entity_poly.pdbx_strand_id
1 'polypeptide(L)'
;MVFWVNKKSFVSGIVDSSCEINVLSGGQNTKMTRWRVKIISLCLLCLISLMGCSFSEDKGDYMPYLKLKRGKTVNIEFSLGAHAGQTAEEAGQMMKDQKRCEDAWVNEEGRCVLKFNRDQLKAEYDKTVGDIKTAIKYAGKPVEVNYDCNEITYYVDDSTELMDFSYTHVVLVGECKLIQAYAGIPYDERELTIKFIYQPTGEVMFDLHISKDNPKASVEEEEFKEKLKEMQEKNERK
;
A
#
# COMPACT_ATOMS: atom_id res chain seq x y z
N MET A 1 16.85 24.03 -5.59
CA MET A 1 17.96 23.33 -4.93
C MET A 1 17.69 21.84 -5.06
N VAL A 2 18.40 21.14 -5.95
CA VAL A 2 18.09 19.76 -6.33
C VAL A 2 18.98 18.85 -5.50
N PHE A 3 18.39 18.02 -4.62
CA PHE A 3 19.14 16.99 -3.91
C PHE A 3 19.08 15.67 -4.69
N TRP A 4 20.23 15.29 -5.23
CA TRP A 4 20.48 13.95 -5.75
C TRP A 4 20.78 13.00 -4.60
N VAL A 5 19.91 12.01 -4.36
CA VAL A 5 20.21 10.91 -3.45
C VAL A 5 20.66 9.71 -4.26
N ASN A 6 21.93 9.41 -4.14
CA ASN A 6 22.62 8.29 -4.81
C ASN A 6 22.30 6.97 -4.08
N LYS A 7 21.49 6.11 -4.69
CA LYS A 7 21.07 4.83 -4.13
C LYS A 7 22.13 3.77 -4.43
N LYS A 8 23.06 3.54 -3.51
CA LYS A 8 23.92 2.34 -3.53
C LYS A 8 23.13 1.13 -3.04
N SER A 9 23.08 0.11 -3.91
CA SER A 9 22.50 -1.21 -3.69
C SER A 9 23.05 -1.90 -2.44
N PHE A 10 22.14 -2.38 -1.59
CA PHE A 10 22.46 -3.30 -0.50
C PHE A 10 22.12 -4.73 -0.97
N VAL A 11 23.14 -5.56 -1.07
CA VAL A 11 23.01 -6.99 -1.41
C VAL A 11 22.67 -7.73 -0.12
N SER A 12 21.50 -8.39 -0.10
CA SER A 12 21.11 -9.27 0.98
C SER A 12 21.78 -10.64 0.81
N GLY A 13 22.54 -11.07 1.83
CA GLY A 13 23.07 -12.41 1.93
C GLY A 13 21.98 -13.44 2.24
N ILE A 14 21.92 -14.47 1.43
CA ILE A 14 21.10 -15.68 1.62
C ILE A 14 21.82 -16.53 2.66
N VAL A 15 21.14 -16.83 3.77
CA VAL A 15 21.58 -17.87 4.71
C VAL A 15 20.83 -19.13 4.37
N ASP A 16 21.53 -20.07 3.77
CA ASP A 16 21.09 -21.45 3.58
C ASP A 16 21.12 -22.16 4.94
N SER A 17 19.98 -22.64 5.38
CA SER A 17 19.84 -23.49 6.56
C SER A 17 19.28 -24.84 6.13
N SER A 18 20.17 -25.69 5.61
CA SER A 18 19.88 -27.12 5.41
C SER A 18 19.97 -27.83 6.75
N CYS A 19 18.81 -28.22 7.30
CA CYS A 19 18.71 -29.03 8.48
C CYS A 19 18.69 -30.51 8.05
N GLU A 20 19.83 -31.21 8.16
CA GLU A 20 19.91 -32.66 8.00
C GLU A 20 19.33 -33.34 9.25
N ILE A 21 18.24 -34.08 9.07
CA ILE A 21 17.70 -34.97 10.12
C ILE A 21 18.33 -36.33 9.96
N ASN A 22 19.29 -36.67 10.83
CA ASN A 22 19.84 -38.00 10.95
C ASN A 22 18.84 -38.89 11.72
N VAL A 23 18.21 -39.84 11.01
CA VAL A 23 17.39 -40.88 11.60
C VAL A 23 18.30 -42.05 11.99
N LEU A 24 18.56 -42.20 13.30
CA LEU A 24 19.21 -43.40 13.85
C LEU A 24 18.19 -44.55 13.88
N SER A 25 18.44 -45.58 13.05
CA SER A 25 17.69 -46.80 13.04
C SER A 25 18.13 -47.70 14.20
N GLY A 26 17.32 -47.76 15.26
CA GLY A 26 17.40 -48.76 16.32
C GLY A 26 16.27 -49.75 16.15
N GLY A 27 16.59 -50.98 15.75
CA GLY A 27 15.63 -52.03 15.51
C GLY A 27 15.00 -52.56 16.80
N GLN A 28 13.71 -52.55 16.89
CA GLN A 28 12.91 -53.50 17.67
C GLN A 28 11.62 -53.84 16.92
N ASN A 29 11.53 -55.12 16.51
CA ASN A 29 10.37 -55.74 15.91
C ASN A 29 9.22 -55.85 16.94
N THR A 30 8.26 -54.93 16.89
CA THR A 30 6.95 -55.16 17.50
C THR A 30 5.90 -55.25 16.40
N LYS A 31 5.30 -56.43 16.26
CA LYS A 31 4.13 -56.67 15.40
C LYS A 31 3.00 -55.77 15.85
N MET A 32 2.94 -54.55 15.37
CA MET A 32 1.81 -53.65 15.56
C MET A 32 0.69 -54.17 14.67
N THR A 33 -0.39 -54.69 15.30
CA THR A 33 -1.53 -55.27 14.61
C THR A 33 -2.13 -54.27 13.63
N ARG A 34 -2.42 -54.67 12.39
CA ARG A 34 -2.98 -53.85 11.28
C ARG A 34 -4.17 -52.97 11.70
N TRP A 35 -4.81 -53.28 12.80
CA TRP A 35 -5.94 -52.53 13.35
C TRP A 35 -5.51 -51.21 14.00
N ARG A 36 -4.40 -51.20 14.72
CA ARG A 36 -3.89 -49.98 15.37
C ARG A 36 -3.41 -48.93 14.35
N VAL A 37 -2.83 -49.34 13.23
CA VAL A 37 -2.41 -48.45 12.14
C VAL A 37 -3.63 -47.79 11.48
N LYS A 38 -4.74 -48.53 11.29
CA LYS A 38 -5.98 -47.97 10.74
C LYS A 38 -6.64 -46.95 11.66
N ILE A 39 -6.61 -47.15 12.97
CA ILE A 39 -7.18 -46.21 13.95
C ILE A 39 -6.33 -44.96 14.02
N ILE A 40 -5.00 -45.05 14.03
CA ILE A 40 -4.11 -43.90 14.04
C ILE A 40 -4.25 -43.10 12.75
N SER A 41 -4.35 -43.73 11.58
CA SER A 41 -4.57 -43.06 10.30
C SER A 41 -5.94 -42.38 10.25
N LEU A 42 -6.99 -42.95 10.82
CA LEU A 42 -8.32 -42.35 10.89
C LEU A 42 -8.35 -41.14 11.86
N CYS A 43 -7.67 -41.25 13.01
CA CYS A 43 -7.53 -40.12 13.95
C CYS A 43 -6.69 -38.99 13.36
N LEU A 44 -5.64 -39.27 12.59
CA LEU A 44 -4.85 -38.26 11.90
C LEU A 44 -5.68 -37.52 10.82
N LEU A 45 -6.50 -38.27 10.08
CA LEU A 45 -7.42 -37.66 9.09
C LEU A 45 -8.53 -36.83 9.78
N CYS A 46 -9.05 -37.23 10.92
CA CYS A 46 -9.99 -36.42 11.70
C CYS A 46 -9.34 -35.17 12.32
N LEU A 47 -8.07 -35.25 12.74
CA LEU A 47 -7.33 -34.09 13.25
C LEU A 47 -7.05 -33.10 12.14
N ILE A 48 -6.78 -33.54 10.91
CA ILE A 48 -6.59 -32.63 9.74
C ILE A 48 -7.93 -32.01 9.33
N SER A 49 -9.05 -32.69 9.49
CA SER A 49 -10.37 -32.10 9.20
C SER A 49 -10.92 -31.21 10.33
N LEU A 50 -10.42 -31.37 11.58
CA LEU A 50 -10.75 -30.49 12.70
C LEU A 50 -9.80 -29.30 12.83
N MET A 51 -8.61 -29.37 12.25
CA MET A 51 -7.89 -28.16 11.83
C MET A 51 -8.58 -27.64 10.56
N GLY A 52 -9.84 -27.26 10.69
CA GLY A 52 -10.45 -26.30 9.82
C GLY A 52 -9.47 -25.14 9.79
N CYS A 53 -8.68 -25.06 8.72
CA CYS A 53 -8.09 -23.82 8.33
C CYS A 53 -9.24 -22.83 8.30
N SER A 54 -9.47 -22.12 9.39
CA SER A 54 -9.87 -20.75 9.25
C SER A 54 -8.73 -20.14 8.42
N PHE A 55 -8.84 -20.24 7.11
CA PHE A 55 -8.29 -19.23 6.24
C PHE A 55 -8.97 -17.97 6.75
N SER A 56 -8.38 -17.33 7.75
CA SER A 56 -8.47 -15.90 7.84
C SER A 56 -7.93 -15.49 6.48
N GLU A 57 -8.80 -15.09 5.56
CA GLU A 57 -8.38 -14.24 4.47
C GLU A 57 -7.58 -13.16 5.19
N ASP A 58 -6.28 -13.22 5.02
CA ASP A 58 -5.38 -12.17 5.46
C ASP A 58 -5.91 -10.95 4.71
N LYS A 59 -6.77 -10.18 5.40
CA LYS A 59 -7.23 -8.91 4.85
C LYS A 59 -5.94 -8.14 4.71
N GLY A 60 -5.43 -8.06 3.47
CA GLY A 60 -4.23 -7.31 3.18
C GLY A 60 -4.35 -5.93 3.84
N ASP A 61 -3.24 -5.24 4.04
CA ASP A 61 -3.23 -3.92 4.69
C ASP A 61 -4.13 -2.90 3.96
N TYR A 62 -4.36 -3.11 2.65
CA TYR A 62 -5.18 -2.25 1.78
C TYR A 62 -6.07 -3.07 0.86
N MET A 63 -7.05 -2.40 0.21
CA MET A 63 -7.97 -3.02 -0.75
C MET A 63 -7.21 -3.83 -1.81
N PRO A 64 -7.68 -5.02 -2.20
CA PRO A 64 -6.95 -5.89 -3.09
C PRO A 64 -6.97 -5.36 -4.54
N TYR A 65 -5.88 -5.61 -5.27
CA TYR A 65 -5.84 -5.35 -6.71
C TYR A 65 -6.74 -6.30 -7.51
N LEU A 66 -7.05 -5.92 -8.76
CA LEU A 66 -7.86 -6.73 -9.68
C LEU A 66 -7.26 -8.13 -9.90
N LYS A 67 -8.03 -9.17 -9.61
CA LYS A 67 -7.64 -10.57 -9.82
C LYS A 67 -7.82 -10.95 -11.30
N LEU A 68 -6.77 -10.82 -12.09
CA LEU A 68 -6.80 -11.22 -13.49
C LEU A 68 -6.64 -12.73 -13.67
N LYS A 69 -7.43 -13.33 -14.55
CA LYS A 69 -7.21 -14.72 -15.02
C LYS A 69 -5.90 -14.79 -15.81
N ARG A 70 -5.26 -15.97 -15.84
CA ARG A 70 -4.03 -16.20 -16.62
C ARG A 70 -4.26 -15.84 -18.09
N GLY A 71 -3.34 -15.09 -18.68
CA GLY A 71 -3.40 -14.63 -20.08
C GLY A 71 -4.41 -13.49 -20.34
N LYS A 72 -5.01 -12.91 -19.30
CA LYS A 72 -5.80 -11.69 -19.42
C LYS A 72 -4.98 -10.47 -19.01
N THR A 73 -5.34 -9.34 -19.61
CA THR A 73 -4.75 -8.02 -19.34
C THR A 73 -5.83 -7.05 -18.92
N VAL A 74 -5.41 -5.96 -18.30
CA VAL A 74 -6.26 -4.81 -17.94
C VAL A 74 -5.59 -3.52 -18.41
N ASN A 75 -6.39 -2.57 -18.84
CA ASN A 75 -5.95 -1.20 -19.12
C ASN A 75 -6.35 -0.33 -17.94
N ILE A 76 -5.40 0.44 -17.43
CA ILE A 76 -5.62 1.34 -16.29
C ILE A 76 -5.13 2.73 -16.69
N GLU A 77 -5.98 3.74 -16.45
CA GLU A 77 -5.68 5.14 -16.73
C GLU A 77 -4.97 5.79 -15.54
N PHE A 78 -3.97 6.62 -15.86
CA PHE A 78 -3.20 7.37 -14.88
C PHE A 78 -2.99 8.81 -15.35
N SER A 79 -2.93 9.75 -14.42
CA SER A 79 -2.38 11.07 -14.66
C SER A 79 -0.87 11.02 -14.41
N LEU A 80 -0.15 10.39 -15.34
CA LEU A 80 1.32 10.36 -15.31
C LEU A 80 1.88 11.59 -16.04
N GLY A 81 3.05 12.05 -15.58
CA GLY A 81 3.78 13.12 -16.27
C GLY A 81 3.91 14.43 -15.49
N ALA A 82 3.18 14.60 -14.39
CA ALA A 82 3.31 15.80 -13.54
C ALA A 82 4.62 15.84 -12.73
N HIS A 83 5.35 14.73 -12.65
CA HIS A 83 6.60 14.65 -11.92
C HIS A 83 7.79 14.94 -12.84
N ALA A 84 8.54 15.97 -12.53
CA ALA A 84 9.79 16.35 -13.19
C ALA A 84 9.69 16.84 -14.65
N GLY A 85 8.54 17.36 -15.08
CA GLY A 85 8.40 17.94 -16.43
C GLY A 85 8.32 16.92 -17.57
N GLN A 86 8.04 15.64 -17.25
CA GLN A 86 7.79 14.60 -18.25
C GLN A 86 6.38 14.70 -18.81
N THR A 87 6.22 14.34 -20.08
CA THR A 87 4.88 14.16 -20.69
C THR A 87 4.29 12.79 -20.28
N ALA A 88 2.97 12.64 -20.47
CA ALA A 88 2.30 11.35 -20.24
C ALA A 88 2.86 10.24 -21.14
N GLU A 89 3.25 10.58 -22.38
CA GLU A 89 3.90 9.69 -23.33
C GLU A 89 5.26 9.20 -22.84
N GLU A 90 6.10 10.14 -22.38
CA GLU A 90 7.44 9.81 -21.87
C GLU A 90 7.36 8.92 -20.63
N ALA A 91 6.44 9.23 -19.71
CA ALA A 91 6.21 8.43 -18.52
C ALA A 91 5.71 7.02 -18.87
N GLY A 92 4.76 6.90 -19.79
CA GLY A 92 4.26 5.62 -20.28
C GLY A 92 5.34 4.81 -20.97
N GLN A 93 6.13 5.43 -21.85
CA GLN A 93 7.23 4.77 -22.56
C GLN A 93 8.29 4.25 -21.58
N MET A 94 8.63 5.03 -20.56
CA MET A 94 9.56 4.61 -19.51
C MET A 94 9.06 3.36 -18.76
N MET A 95 7.77 3.29 -18.42
CA MET A 95 7.17 2.11 -17.79
C MET A 95 7.27 0.87 -18.67
N LYS A 96 7.05 1.03 -19.98
CA LYS A 96 7.17 -0.03 -20.98
C LYS A 96 8.62 -0.50 -21.15
N ASP A 97 9.58 0.41 -21.28
CA ASP A 97 11.00 0.10 -21.42
C ASP A 97 11.54 -0.65 -20.19
N GLN A 98 11.04 -0.33 -19.01
CA GLN A 98 11.33 -1.03 -17.76
C GLN A 98 10.56 -2.35 -17.61
N LYS A 99 9.75 -2.75 -18.60
CA LYS A 99 8.89 -3.96 -18.58
C LYS A 99 7.89 -4.00 -17.41
N ARG A 100 7.55 -2.86 -16.88
CA ARG A 100 6.58 -2.70 -15.79
C ARG A 100 5.13 -2.79 -16.28
N CYS A 101 4.89 -2.54 -17.58
CA CYS A 101 3.63 -2.78 -18.26
C CYS A 101 3.88 -3.48 -19.60
N GLU A 102 2.84 -4.05 -20.23
CA GLU A 102 2.92 -4.65 -21.57
C GLU A 102 2.91 -3.59 -22.66
N ASP A 103 2.11 -2.54 -22.47
CA ASP A 103 1.94 -1.46 -23.42
C ASP A 103 1.54 -0.16 -22.70
N ALA A 104 1.77 0.98 -23.36
CA ALA A 104 1.44 2.30 -22.86
C ALA A 104 1.06 3.22 -24.02
N TRP A 105 0.03 4.05 -23.83
CA TRP A 105 -0.40 5.09 -24.79
C TRP A 105 -1.10 6.23 -24.05
N VAL A 106 -1.31 7.34 -24.72
CA VAL A 106 -2.13 8.45 -24.23
C VAL A 106 -3.49 8.39 -24.87
N ASN A 107 -4.56 8.52 -24.07
CA ASN A 107 -5.93 8.55 -24.57
C ASN A 107 -6.34 9.98 -25.03
N GLU A 108 -7.59 10.12 -25.50
CA GLU A 108 -8.11 11.39 -26.02
C GLU A 108 -8.18 12.50 -24.95
N GLU A 109 -8.28 12.13 -23.67
CA GLU A 109 -8.26 13.05 -22.52
C GLU A 109 -6.85 13.43 -22.09
N GLY A 110 -5.80 12.98 -22.79
CA GLY A 110 -4.40 13.26 -22.47
C GLY A 110 -3.86 12.46 -21.28
N ARG A 111 -4.55 11.38 -20.89
CA ARG A 111 -4.14 10.50 -19.77
C ARG A 111 -3.30 9.34 -20.29
N CYS A 112 -2.29 8.95 -19.53
CA CYS A 112 -1.52 7.74 -19.82
C CYS A 112 -2.34 6.50 -19.48
N VAL A 113 -2.50 5.60 -20.43
CA VAL A 113 -3.12 4.29 -20.22
C VAL A 113 -2.02 3.24 -20.25
N LEU A 114 -1.92 2.46 -19.17
CA LEU A 114 -0.97 1.36 -19.05
C LEU A 114 -1.72 0.02 -19.13
N LYS A 115 -1.21 -0.88 -19.96
CA LYS A 115 -1.72 -2.24 -20.09
C LYS A 115 -0.87 -3.19 -19.24
N PHE A 116 -1.52 -3.85 -18.30
CA PHE A 116 -0.86 -4.79 -17.38
C PHE A 116 -1.34 -6.22 -17.62
N ASN A 117 -0.42 -7.17 -17.56
CA ASN A 117 -0.75 -8.55 -17.26
C ASN A 117 -0.85 -8.76 -15.73
N ARG A 118 -1.24 -9.97 -15.32
CA ARG A 118 -1.46 -10.31 -13.91
C ARG A 118 -0.23 -10.09 -13.04
N ASP A 119 0.95 -10.50 -13.53
CA ASP A 119 2.16 -10.51 -12.73
C ASP A 119 2.75 -9.10 -12.61
N GLN A 120 2.64 -8.29 -13.67
CA GLN A 120 3.00 -6.87 -13.65
C GLN A 120 2.08 -6.07 -12.73
N LEU A 121 0.75 -6.28 -12.84
CA LEU A 121 -0.22 -5.60 -11.96
C LEU A 121 0.06 -5.91 -10.49
N LYS A 122 0.33 -7.19 -10.16
CA LYS A 122 0.69 -7.59 -8.81
C LYS A 122 1.98 -6.91 -8.34
N ALA A 123 3.02 -6.89 -9.17
CA ALA A 123 4.31 -6.30 -8.81
C ALA A 123 4.19 -4.79 -8.54
N GLU A 124 3.43 -4.06 -9.36
CA GLU A 124 3.18 -2.63 -9.15
C GLU A 124 2.36 -2.38 -7.89
N TYR A 125 1.33 -3.18 -7.63
CA TYR A 125 0.55 -3.11 -6.41
C TYR A 125 1.41 -3.36 -5.16
N ASP A 126 2.20 -4.45 -5.13
CA ASP A 126 3.06 -4.79 -3.99
C ASP A 126 4.09 -3.69 -3.73
N LYS A 127 4.64 -3.09 -4.80
CA LYS A 127 5.55 -1.95 -4.70
C LYS A 127 4.87 -0.75 -4.04
N THR A 128 3.68 -0.38 -4.51
CA THR A 128 2.89 0.75 -3.99
C THR A 128 2.54 0.55 -2.51
N VAL A 129 2.12 -0.65 -2.11
CA VAL A 129 1.91 -0.99 -0.69
C VAL A 129 3.19 -0.78 0.13
N GLY A 130 4.35 -1.20 -0.40
CA GLY A 130 5.65 -0.99 0.23
C GLY A 130 6.02 0.49 0.37
N ASP A 131 5.72 1.29 -0.64
CA ASP A 131 5.99 2.73 -0.66
C ASP A 131 5.10 3.47 0.36
N ILE A 132 3.79 3.12 0.49
CA ILE A 132 2.89 3.65 1.54
C ILE A 132 3.44 3.32 2.94
N LYS A 133 3.76 2.06 3.21
CA LYS A 133 4.32 1.64 4.51
C LYS A 133 5.61 2.37 4.85
N THR A 134 6.44 2.59 3.84
CA THR A 134 7.70 3.31 3.98
C THR A 134 7.44 4.78 4.30
N ALA A 135 6.50 5.44 3.61
CA ALA A 135 6.13 6.83 3.86
C ALA A 135 5.58 7.00 5.27
N ILE A 136 4.67 6.13 5.72
CA ILE A 136 4.13 6.14 7.09
C ILE A 136 5.23 5.94 8.13
N LYS A 137 6.12 4.98 7.92
CA LYS A 137 7.22 4.67 8.85
C LYS A 137 8.17 5.85 9.05
N TYR A 138 8.44 6.61 7.99
CA TYR A 138 9.37 7.74 8.02
C TYR A 138 8.68 9.10 8.11
N ALA A 139 7.37 9.13 8.31
CA ALA A 139 6.67 10.35 8.65
C ALA A 139 7.19 10.91 9.99
N GLY A 140 7.45 12.20 10.03
CA GLY A 140 7.91 12.88 11.26
C GLY A 140 6.86 12.91 12.36
N LYS A 141 5.60 12.76 12.01
CA LYS A 141 4.41 12.75 12.88
C LYS A 141 3.51 11.56 12.53
N PRO A 142 2.63 11.13 13.45
CA PRO A 142 1.72 10.02 13.18
C PRO A 142 0.80 10.30 11.99
N VAL A 143 0.68 9.32 11.11
CA VAL A 143 -0.20 9.35 9.95
C VAL A 143 -0.80 7.96 9.71
N GLU A 144 -2.05 7.93 9.29
CA GLU A 144 -2.78 6.70 8.98
C GLU A 144 -3.39 6.77 7.58
N VAL A 145 -3.45 5.63 6.91
CA VAL A 145 -4.17 5.43 5.65
C VAL A 145 -5.18 4.33 5.88
N ASN A 146 -6.43 4.57 5.52
CA ASN A 146 -7.48 3.57 5.69
C ASN A 146 -7.35 2.42 4.66
N TYR A 147 -8.06 1.32 4.91
CA TYR A 147 -8.02 0.11 4.07
C TYR A 147 -8.34 0.40 2.59
N ASP A 148 -9.30 1.26 2.30
CA ASP A 148 -9.76 1.58 0.95
C ASP A 148 -8.87 2.61 0.24
N CYS A 149 -7.81 3.09 0.90
CA CYS A 149 -6.92 4.12 0.38
C CYS A 149 -7.66 5.37 -0.13
N ASN A 150 -8.79 5.69 0.48
CA ASN A 150 -9.58 6.88 0.17
C ASN A 150 -9.60 7.91 1.32
N GLU A 151 -8.87 7.64 2.41
CA GLU A 151 -8.67 8.56 3.51
C GLU A 151 -7.24 8.49 4.05
N ILE A 152 -6.62 9.67 4.22
CA ILE A 152 -5.35 9.86 4.92
C ILE A 152 -5.61 10.75 6.12
N THR A 153 -5.23 10.29 7.32
CA THR A 153 -5.38 11.05 8.57
C THR A 153 -4.02 11.41 9.12
N TYR A 154 -3.75 12.71 9.27
CA TYR A 154 -2.57 13.28 9.91
C TYR A 154 -2.92 13.69 11.33
N TYR A 155 -2.10 13.29 12.30
CA TYR A 155 -2.27 13.66 13.70
C TYR A 155 -1.33 14.81 14.05
N VAL A 156 -1.90 15.91 14.53
CA VAL A 156 -1.25 17.19 14.80
C VAL A 156 -1.19 17.43 16.31
N ASP A 157 -0.04 17.83 16.81
CA ASP A 157 0.16 18.30 18.19
C ASP A 157 0.66 19.76 18.20
N ASP A 158 0.88 20.31 19.39
CA ASP A 158 1.30 21.71 19.59
C ASP A 158 2.65 22.05 18.94
N SER A 159 3.47 21.04 18.67
CA SER A 159 4.81 21.18 18.09
C SER A 159 4.84 20.93 16.57
N THR A 160 3.69 20.67 15.95
CA THR A 160 3.61 20.25 14.56
C THR A 160 3.67 21.48 13.62
N GLU A 161 4.52 21.39 12.60
CA GLU A 161 4.55 22.32 11.47
C GLU A 161 3.97 21.65 10.22
N LEU A 162 3.34 22.42 9.35
CA LEU A 162 2.77 21.88 8.10
C LEU A 162 3.84 21.18 7.24
N MET A 163 5.08 21.67 7.28
CA MET A 163 6.22 21.10 6.55
C MET A 163 6.61 19.70 7.02
N ASP A 164 6.24 19.28 8.25
CA ASP A 164 6.51 17.93 8.76
C ASP A 164 5.85 16.85 7.90
N PHE A 165 4.79 17.20 7.20
CA PHE A 165 4.03 16.29 6.34
C PHE A 165 4.36 16.42 4.85
N SER A 166 5.06 17.45 4.40
CA SER A 166 5.16 17.82 2.98
C SER A 166 5.58 16.65 2.08
N TYR A 167 6.66 15.94 2.43
CA TYR A 167 7.12 14.79 1.66
C TYR A 167 6.16 13.59 1.76
N THR A 168 5.75 13.25 2.98
CA THR A 168 4.84 12.14 3.26
C THR A 168 3.50 12.35 2.55
N HIS A 169 2.99 13.57 2.55
CA HIS A 169 1.75 13.93 1.89
C HIS A 169 1.80 13.67 0.38
N VAL A 170 2.83 14.16 -0.30
CA VAL A 170 2.98 13.96 -1.76
C VAL A 170 3.03 12.48 -2.11
N VAL A 171 3.77 11.69 -1.33
CA VAL A 171 3.88 10.24 -1.56
C VAL A 171 2.53 9.57 -1.30
N LEU A 172 1.92 9.77 -0.13
CA LEU A 172 0.68 9.08 0.25
C LEU A 172 -0.49 9.41 -0.68
N VAL A 173 -0.66 10.66 -1.10
CA VAL A 173 -1.70 11.06 -2.06
C VAL A 173 -1.53 10.33 -3.39
N GLY A 174 -0.31 10.25 -3.89
CA GLY A 174 0.00 9.53 -5.13
C GLY A 174 -0.25 8.03 -5.01
N GLU A 175 0.31 7.40 -3.99
CA GLU A 175 0.24 5.95 -3.81
C GLU A 175 -1.18 5.47 -3.48
N CYS A 176 -1.97 6.22 -2.70
CA CYS A 176 -3.37 5.89 -2.45
C CYS A 176 -4.20 5.86 -3.75
N LYS A 177 -4.01 6.85 -4.63
CA LYS A 177 -4.67 6.85 -5.95
C LYS A 177 -4.20 5.69 -6.85
N LEU A 178 -2.94 5.23 -6.72
CA LEU A 178 -2.44 4.05 -7.42
C LEU A 178 -3.09 2.77 -6.89
N ILE A 179 -3.25 2.59 -5.58
CA ILE A 179 -3.98 1.44 -5.01
C ILE A 179 -5.41 1.38 -5.55
N GLN A 180 -6.14 2.50 -5.55
CA GLN A 180 -7.48 2.59 -6.12
C GLN A 180 -7.49 2.21 -7.61
N ALA A 181 -6.47 2.65 -8.37
CA ALA A 181 -6.32 2.31 -9.77
C ALA A 181 -6.12 0.80 -9.97
N TYR A 182 -5.23 0.18 -9.21
CA TYR A 182 -4.96 -1.26 -9.29
C TYR A 182 -6.12 -2.11 -8.77
N ALA A 183 -6.96 -1.58 -7.88
CA ALA A 183 -8.23 -2.19 -7.48
C ALA A 183 -9.32 -2.08 -8.56
N GLY A 184 -9.08 -1.31 -9.63
CA GLY A 184 -9.99 -1.17 -10.76
C GLY A 184 -10.99 -0.03 -10.63
N ILE A 185 -10.79 0.90 -9.71
CA ILE A 185 -11.62 2.10 -9.61
C ILE A 185 -11.33 2.99 -10.83
N PRO A 186 -12.36 3.38 -11.60
CA PRO A 186 -12.21 4.27 -12.75
C PRO A 186 -11.52 5.59 -12.37
N TYR A 187 -10.76 6.16 -13.28
CA TYR A 187 -9.98 7.38 -12.99
C TYR A 187 -10.82 8.52 -12.39
N ASP A 188 -11.99 8.75 -12.96
CA ASP A 188 -12.89 9.84 -12.55
C ASP A 188 -13.64 9.57 -11.22
N GLU A 189 -13.57 8.35 -10.71
CA GLU A 189 -14.19 7.92 -9.44
C GLU A 189 -13.19 7.81 -8.30
N ARG A 190 -11.89 8.08 -8.54
CA ARG A 190 -10.86 8.02 -7.51
C ARG A 190 -10.88 9.27 -6.65
N GLU A 191 -11.33 9.12 -5.45
CA GLU A 191 -11.47 10.18 -4.47
C GLU A 191 -10.52 9.96 -3.29
N LEU A 192 -10.13 11.03 -2.62
CA LEU A 192 -9.29 10.99 -1.45
C LEU A 192 -9.68 12.09 -0.47
N THR A 193 -9.96 11.71 0.75
CA THR A 193 -10.16 12.64 1.87
C THR A 193 -8.88 12.75 2.68
N ILE A 194 -8.49 13.98 3.04
CA ILE A 194 -7.32 14.26 3.86
C ILE A 194 -7.79 14.95 5.11
N LYS A 195 -7.56 14.33 6.27
CA LYS A 195 -7.92 14.88 7.57
C LYS A 195 -6.68 15.27 8.36
N PHE A 196 -6.76 16.40 9.04
CA PHE A 196 -5.85 16.79 10.09
C PHE A 196 -6.60 16.78 11.42
N ILE A 197 -6.16 15.96 12.36
CA ILE A 197 -6.80 15.80 13.67
C ILE A 197 -5.86 16.33 14.75
N TYR A 198 -6.35 17.29 15.55
CA TYR A 198 -5.64 17.79 16.70
C TYR A 198 -5.64 16.73 17.82
N GLN A 199 -4.50 16.09 18.01
CA GLN A 199 -4.35 14.89 18.84
C GLN A 199 -4.79 15.11 20.31
N PRO A 200 -4.50 16.25 20.98
CA PRO A 200 -4.90 16.45 22.38
C PRO A 200 -6.41 16.41 22.60
N THR A 201 -7.23 16.77 21.61
CA THR A 201 -8.69 16.80 21.77
C THR A 201 -9.43 15.80 20.88
N GLY A 202 -8.76 15.26 19.84
CA GLY A 202 -9.37 14.43 18.80
C GLY A 202 -10.25 15.21 17.81
N GLU A 203 -10.22 16.55 17.85
CA GLU A 203 -11.04 17.38 16.97
C GLU A 203 -10.40 17.49 15.57
N VAL A 204 -11.24 17.48 14.53
CA VAL A 204 -10.82 17.68 13.14
C VAL A 204 -10.47 19.14 12.90
N MET A 205 -9.23 19.41 12.51
CA MET A 205 -8.78 20.76 12.12
C MET A 205 -9.13 21.06 10.67
N PHE A 206 -8.85 20.13 9.78
CA PHE A 206 -9.13 20.22 8.34
C PHE A 206 -9.68 18.90 7.84
N ASP A 207 -10.62 19.00 6.88
CA ASP A 207 -11.20 17.89 6.14
C ASP A 207 -11.23 18.29 4.66
N LEU A 208 -10.27 17.80 3.89
CA LEU A 208 -10.03 18.18 2.51
C LEU A 208 -10.43 17.03 1.61
N HIS A 209 -11.17 17.33 0.55
CA HIS A 209 -11.61 16.33 -0.41
C HIS A 209 -10.98 16.56 -1.79
N ILE A 210 -10.29 15.55 -2.29
CA ILE A 210 -9.67 15.52 -3.62
C ILE A 210 -10.50 14.60 -4.52
N SER A 211 -11.09 15.18 -5.55
CA SER A 211 -11.87 14.47 -6.56
C SER A 211 -11.53 14.97 -7.97
N LYS A 212 -12.23 14.48 -8.98
CA LYS A 212 -12.12 14.98 -10.34
C LYS A 212 -12.43 16.48 -10.42
N ASP A 213 -13.47 16.92 -9.71
CA ASP A 213 -13.95 18.31 -9.75
C ASP A 213 -13.13 19.23 -8.83
N ASN A 214 -12.44 18.65 -7.83
CA ASN A 214 -11.53 19.35 -6.93
C ASN A 214 -10.18 18.61 -6.88
N PRO A 215 -9.33 18.71 -7.92
CA PRO A 215 -8.11 17.91 -8.03
C PRO A 215 -6.99 18.34 -7.08
N LYS A 216 -7.14 19.49 -6.43
CA LYS A 216 -6.14 20.06 -5.51
C LYS A 216 -6.81 20.39 -4.19
N ALA A 217 -6.37 19.74 -3.13
CA ALA A 217 -6.68 20.15 -1.77
C ALA A 217 -5.36 20.49 -1.08
N SER A 218 -5.21 21.74 -0.69
CA SER A 218 -4.04 22.23 0.02
C SER A 218 -4.48 23.11 1.18
N VAL A 219 -3.69 23.08 2.24
CA VAL A 219 -3.79 24.01 3.36
C VAL A 219 -2.62 24.97 3.24
N GLU A 220 -2.90 26.26 3.34
CA GLU A 220 -1.85 27.28 3.39
C GLU A 220 -1.22 27.29 4.79
N GLU A 221 0.09 27.59 4.85
CA GLU A 221 0.84 27.57 6.11
C GLU A 221 0.25 28.49 7.17
N GLU A 222 -0.18 29.67 6.77
CA GLU A 222 -0.78 30.66 7.68
C GLU A 222 -2.13 30.16 8.23
N GLU A 223 -2.98 29.60 7.38
CA GLU A 223 -4.25 28.98 7.77
C GLU A 223 -4.04 27.83 8.75
N PHE A 224 -3.03 26.99 8.50
CA PHE A 224 -2.66 25.91 9.40
C PHE A 224 -2.27 26.43 10.78
N LYS A 225 -1.40 27.46 10.86
CA LYS A 225 -0.95 28.07 12.12
C LYS A 225 -2.11 28.70 12.90
N GLU A 226 -2.99 29.44 12.22
CA GLU A 226 -4.16 30.06 12.84
C GLU A 226 -5.08 29.00 13.45
N LYS A 227 -5.35 27.95 12.70
CA LYS A 227 -6.22 26.86 13.15
C LYS A 227 -5.62 26.07 14.32
N LEU A 228 -4.31 25.79 14.27
CA LEU A 228 -3.60 25.15 15.36
C LEU A 228 -3.68 25.98 16.66
N LYS A 229 -3.45 27.29 16.57
CA LYS A 229 -3.58 28.19 17.70
C LYS A 229 -5.00 28.23 18.29
N GLU A 230 -6.03 28.23 17.44
CA GLU A 230 -7.45 28.14 17.89
C GLU A 230 -7.67 26.86 18.70
N MET A 231 -7.14 25.71 18.24
CA MET A 231 -7.26 24.44 18.92
C MET A 231 -6.53 24.41 20.28
N GLN A 232 -5.33 24.98 20.34
CA GLN A 232 -4.57 25.13 21.59
C GLN A 232 -5.33 25.96 22.62
N GLU A 233 -5.79 27.15 22.24
CA GLU A 233 -6.57 28.02 23.13
C GLU A 233 -7.88 27.38 23.62
N LYS A 234 -8.53 26.57 22.78
CA LYS A 234 -9.72 25.82 23.16
C LYS A 234 -9.43 24.70 24.14
N ASN A 235 -8.27 24.02 23.97
CA ASN A 235 -7.84 22.96 24.87
C ASN A 235 -7.46 23.50 26.26
N GLU A 236 -6.82 24.67 26.35
CA GLU A 236 -6.45 25.32 27.61
C GLU A 236 -7.66 25.79 28.46
N ARG A 237 -8.82 26.01 27.80
CA ARG A 237 -10.07 26.46 28.48
C ARG A 237 -10.90 25.32 29.06
N LYS A 238 -10.55 24.06 28.79
CA LYS A 238 -11.23 22.86 29.32
C LYS A 238 -10.60 22.39 30.60
#